data_fc292b3eb05ca5f5f01f1b30fa286ff5
#
_entry.id   fc292b3eb05ca5f5f01f1b30fa286ff5
#
_cell.length_a   1.000
_cell.length_b   1.000
_cell.length_c   1.000
_cell.angle_alpha   90.00
_cell.angle_beta   90.00
_cell.angle_gamma   90.00
#
_symmetry.space_group_name_H-M   'P 1'
#
loop_
_entity.id
_entity.type
_entity.pdbx_description
1 polymer ?
#
loop_
_entity_poly.entity_id
_entity_poly.type
_entity_poly.pdbx_seq_one_letter_code
_entity_poly.pdbx_strand_id
1 'polypeptide(L)'
;MDQKYYGWNNRQTSIVNLWLSDEEMYRAIQTLVESALLSDYPKYTLAKSLQAYVETRVDKGHSFQDGFVTDLIYASVAMIYWQELALAYIDDARREKAKQAKQVFSIGAGSYSASSEAVYNYGIDPDDL
;
A
#
# COMPACT_ATOMS: atom_id res chain seq x y z
N MET A 1 -6.94 1.64 22.54
CA MET A 1 -6.44 0.92 22.56
C MET A 1 -5.64 0.51 21.53
N ASP A 2 -5.81 0.73 20.61
CA ASP A 2 -5.22 0.37 19.60
C ASP A 2 -3.97 0.99 19.31
N GLN A 3 -3.53 1.91 20.09
CA GLN A 3 -2.33 2.63 19.89
C GLN A 3 -1.09 1.83 20.21
N LYS A 4 -1.23 0.73 20.91
CA LYS A 4 -0.05 0.00 21.32
C LYS A 4 0.71 -0.64 20.16
N TYR A 5 0.13 -0.71 18.98
CA TYR A 5 0.85 -1.20 17.80
C TYR A 5 0.91 -0.11 16.75
N TYR A 6 1.05 1.13 17.21
CA TYR A 6 1.16 2.28 16.32
C TYR A 6 -0.01 2.37 15.34
N GLY A 7 -1.20 2.05 15.84
CA GLY A 7 -2.40 2.15 15.03
C GLY A 7 -2.79 0.88 14.30
N TRP A 8 -1.97 -0.16 14.36
CA TRP A 8 -2.27 -1.41 13.68
C TRP A 8 -2.89 -2.40 14.65
N ASN A 9 -3.65 -3.35 14.11
CA ASN A 9 -4.41 -4.26 14.93
C ASN A 9 -3.56 -5.29 15.66
N ASN A 10 -2.42 -5.63 15.14
CA ASN A 10 -1.53 -6.50 15.89
C ASN A 10 -0.07 -6.18 15.56
N ARG A 11 0.81 -6.82 16.33
CA ARG A 11 2.23 -6.54 16.23
C ARG A 11 2.81 -6.98 14.88
N GLN A 12 2.36 -8.13 14.38
CA GLN A 12 2.87 -8.63 13.11
C GLN A 12 2.58 -7.66 11.98
N THR A 13 1.37 -7.11 11.94
CA THR A 13 1.01 -6.14 10.92
C THR A 13 1.84 -4.88 11.05
N SER A 14 2.06 -4.42 12.28
CA SER A 14 2.88 -3.25 12.53
C SER A 14 4.31 -3.45 12.03
N ILE A 15 4.89 -4.61 12.31
CA ILE A 15 6.25 -4.91 11.91
C ILE A 15 6.36 -4.97 10.38
N VAL A 16 5.40 -5.61 9.74
CA VAL A 16 5.43 -5.68 8.28
C VAL A 16 5.31 -4.29 7.68
N ASN A 17 4.44 -3.46 8.24
CA ASN A 17 4.33 -2.09 7.74
C ASN A 17 5.66 -1.35 7.85
N LEU A 18 6.36 -1.56 8.95
CA LEU A 18 7.65 -0.90 9.14
C LEU A 18 8.63 -1.29 8.03
N TRP A 19 8.72 -2.58 7.71
CA TRP A 19 9.62 -3.04 6.67
C TRP A 19 9.18 -2.66 5.27
N LEU A 20 7.87 -2.72 4.99
CA LEU A 20 7.37 -2.35 3.67
C LEU A 20 7.50 -0.86 3.40
N SER A 21 7.63 -0.07 4.46
CA SER A 21 7.83 1.37 4.31
C SER A 21 9.31 1.73 4.20
N ASP A 22 10.18 0.75 4.33
CA ASP A 22 11.61 0.98 4.24
C ASP A 22 12.01 1.35 2.82
N GLU A 23 13.02 2.17 2.72
CA GLU A 23 13.47 2.69 1.43
C GLU A 23 13.72 1.60 0.41
N GLU A 24 14.28 0.49 0.86
CA GLU A 24 14.62 -0.61 -0.01
C GLU A 24 13.39 -1.23 -0.66
N MET A 25 12.29 -1.29 0.05
CA MET A 25 11.08 -1.94 -0.45
C MET A 25 10.05 -0.97 -0.99
N TYR A 26 10.22 0.30 -0.67
CA TYR A 26 9.21 1.30 -0.97
C TYR A 26 8.79 1.32 -2.43
N ARG A 27 9.76 1.27 -3.32
CA ARG A 27 9.47 1.38 -4.75
C ARG A 27 8.65 0.19 -5.24
N ALA A 28 9.01 -1.00 -4.79
CA ALA A 28 8.25 -2.20 -5.17
C ALA A 28 6.82 -2.11 -4.66
N ILE A 29 6.66 -1.63 -3.44
CA ILE A 29 5.32 -1.52 -2.88
C ILE A 29 4.49 -0.48 -3.62
N GLN A 30 5.10 0.62 -4.00
CA GLN A 30 4.39 1.64 -4.76
C GLN A 30 3.90 1.09 -6.10
N THR A 31 4.70 0.25 -6.74
CA THR A 31 4.29 -0.39 -7.98
C THR A 31 3.07 -1.27 -7.76
N LEU A 32 3.06 -2.02 -6.67
CA LEU A 32 1.91 -2.87 -6.36
C LEU A 32 0.66 -2.03 -6.09
N VAL A 33 0.81 -0.91 -5.41
CA VAL A 33 -0.30 -0.02 -5.12
C VAL A 33 -0.86 0.55 -6.42
N GLU A 34 0.01 1.02 -7.30
CA GLU A 34 -0.44 1.59 -8.56
C GLU A 34 -1.20 0.57 -9.39
N SER A 35 -0.69 -0.64 -9.44
CA SER A 35 -1.35 -1.70 -10.18
C SER A 35 -2.72 -2.02 -9.58
N ALA A 36 -2.80 -2.06 -8.26
CA ALA A 36 -4.05 -2.38 -7.58
C ALA A 36 -5.10 -1.31 -7.83
N LEU A 37 -4.69 -0.05 -7.89
CA LEU A 37 -5.63 1.04 -8.11
C LEU A 37 -6.33 0.93 -9.46
N LEU A 38 -5.72 0.21 -10.39
CA LEU A 38 -6.32 0.02 -11.71
C LEU A 38 -7.26 -1.19 -11.74
N SER A 39 -7.34 -1.95 -10.68
CA SER A 39 -8.18 -3.13 -10.64
C SER A 39 -9.58 -2.80 -10.16
N ASP A 40 -10.48 -3.75 -10.31
CA ASP A 40 -11.87 -3.56 -9.89
C ASP A 40 -12.04 -3.54 -8.39
N TYR A 41 -11.17 -4.23 -7.67
CA TYR A 41 -11.25 -4.31 -6.22
C TYR A 41 -9.88 -4.03 -5.61
N PRO A 42 -9.48 -2.77 -5.57
CA PRO A 42 -8.09 -2.43 -5.18
C PRO A 42 -7.66 -2.98 -3.84
N LYS A 43 -8.51 -2.90 -2.83
CA LYS A 43 -8.14 -3.37 -1.50
C LYS A 43 -7.78 -4.86 -1.52
N TYR A 44 -8.62 -5.65 -2.17
CA TYR A 44 -8.38 -7.09 -2.19
C TYR A 44 -7.21 -7.45 -3.08
N THR A 45 -7.09 -6.77 -4.21
CA THR A 45 -5.97 -6.99 -5.11
C THR A 45 -4.66 -6.67 -4.42
N LEU A 46 -4.60 -5.54 -3.73
CA LEU A 46 -3.36 -5.16 -3.06
C LEU A 46 -3.07 -6.08 -1.90
N ALA A 47 -4.08 -6.48 -1.14
CA ALA A 47 -3.86 -7.39 -0.02
C ALA A 47 -3.19 -8.67 -0.50
N LYS A 48 -3.67 -9.23 -1.60
CA LYS A 48 -3.06 -10.43 -2.15
C LYS A 48 -1.66 -10.19 -2.67
N SER A 49 -1.45 -9.06 -3.30
CA SER A 49 -0.12 -8.72 -3.83
C SER A 49 0.88 -8.53 -2.71
N LEU A 50 0.48 -7.87 -1.64
CA LEU A 50 1.36 -7.66 -0.49
C LEU A 50 1.71 -9.00 0.16
N GLN A 51 0.72 -9.85 0.31
CA GLN A 51 0.97 -11.16 0.91
C GLN A 51 1.95 -11.96 0.07
N ALA A 52 1.74 -11.98 -1.24
CA ALA A 52 2.63 -12.72 -2.13
C ALA A 52 4.05 -12.15 -2.09
N TYR A 53 4.16 -10.84 -2.03
CA TYR A 53 5.46 -10.19 -1.99
C TYR A 53 6.23 -10.57 -0.72
N VAL A 54 5.54 -10.51 0.42
CA VAL A 54 6.19 -10.84 1.69
C VAL A 54 6.54 -12.33 1.75
N GLU A 55 5.63 -13.18 1.30
CA GLU A 55 5.89 -14.62 1.33
C GLU A 55 7.08 -14.98 0.44
N THR A 56 7.20 -14.32 -0.69
CA THR A 56 8.34 -14.56 -1.56
C THR A 56 9.63 -14.13 -0.89
N ARG A 57 9.62 -13.01 -0.16
CA ARG A 57 10.80 -12.56 0.56
C ARG A 57 11.16 -13.52 1.68
N VAL A 58 10.16 -14.05 2.36
CA VAL A 58 10.38 -15.04 3.41
C VAL A 58 11.03 -16.28 2.82
N ASP A 59 10.49 -16.75 1.72
CA ASP A 59 11.02 -17.95 1.08
C ASP A 59 12.46 -17.78 0.65
N LYS A 60 12.80 -16.60 0.13
CA LYS A 60 14.16 -16.38 -0.33
C LYS A 60 15.15 -16.13 0.79
N GLY A 61 14.69 -15.56 1.89
CA GLY A 61 15.57 -15.19 2.98
C GLY A 61 15.66 -16.19 4.09
N HIS A 62 14.97 -17.32 3.96
CA HIS A 62 14.87 -18.27 5.06
C HIS A 62 15.42 -19.62 4.66
N SER A 63 16.13 -20.24 5.60
CA SER A 63 16.59 -21.61 5.41
C SER A 63 15.51 -22.54 5.93
N PHE A 64 15.08 -23.46 5.11
CA PHE A 64 14.01 -24.37 5.51
C PHE A 64 14.53 -25.62 6.20
N GLN A 65 15.73 -25.58 6.70
CA GLN A 65 16.30 -26.75 7.37
C GLN A 65 15.72 -26.97 8.75
N ASP A 66 15.24 -25.91 9.40
CA ASP A 66 14.69 -26.05 10.74
C ASP A 66 13.18 -25.91 10.67
N GLY A 67 12.48 -27.03 10.83
CA GLY A 67 11.03 -27.05 10.75
C GLY A 67 10.35 -26.19 11.80
N PHE A 68 10.94 -26.10 12.99
CA PHE A 68 10.38 -25.30 14.06
C PHE A 68 10.40 -23.81 13.67
N VAL A 69 11.53 -23.35 13.18
CA VAL A 69 11.67 -21.95 12.77
C VAL A 69 10.75 -21.65 11.60
N THR A 70 10.68 -22.57 10.65
CA THR A 70 9.80 -22.40 9.50
C THR A 70 8.35 -22.25 9.94
N ASP A 71 7.91 -23.09 10.86
CA ASP A 71 6.54 -23.02 11.35
C ASP A 71 6.27 -21.72 12.07
N LEU A 72 7.22 -21.24 12.86
CA LEU A 72 7.05 -19.98 13.55
C LEU A 72 6.93 -18.82 12.58
N ILE A 73 7.75 -18.81 11.54
CA ILE A 73 7.71 -17.75 10.55
C ILE A 73 6.37 -17.73 9.86
N TYR A 74 5.89 -18.86 9.39
CA TYR A 74 4.62 -18.88 8.68
C TYR A 74 3.44 -18.66 9.60
N ALA A 75 3.54 -19.04 10.87
CA ALA A 75 2.50 -18.70 11.82
C ALA A 75 2.41 -17.19 12.00
N SER A 76 3.54 -16.50 12.03
CA SER A 76 3.56 -15.06 12.14
C SER A 76 2.99 -14.42 10.90
N VAL A 77 3.34 -14.93 9.73
CA VAL A 77 2.81 -14.41 8.47
C VAL A 77 1.29 -14.54 8.44
N ALA A 78 0.78 -15.63 9.00
CA ALA A 78 -0.66 -15.86 9.02
C ALA A 78 -1.40 -14.86 9.91
N MET A 79 -0.71 -14.20 10.82
CA MET A 79 -1.33 -13.23 11.71
C MET A 79 -1.42 -11.84 11.11
N ILE A 80 -0.82 -11.61 9.97
CA ILE A 80 -0.79 -10.28 9.37
C ILE A 80 -2.14 -9.94 8.75
N TYR A 81 -2.63 -8.75 9.06
CA TYR A 81 -3.88 -8.28 8.48
C TYR A 81 -3.60 -7.58 7.17
N TRP A 82 -3.54 -8.37 6.10
CA TRP A 82 -3.18 -7.85 4.78
C TRP A 82 -4.14 -6.79 4.26
N GLN A 83 -5.43 -6.96 4.56
CA GLN A 83 -6.40 -5.97 4.09
C GLN A 83 -6.27 -4.65 4.83
N GLU A 84 -5.84 -4.70 6.09
CA GLU A 84 -5.60 -3.47 6.84
C GLU A 84 -4.47 -2.68 6.22
N LEU A 85 -3.38 -3.36 5.87
CA LEU A 85 -2.25 -2.71 5.20
C LEU A 85 -2.69 -2.16 3.85
N ALA A 86 -3.40 -2.98 3.07
CA ALA A 86 -3.82 -2.58 1.74
C ALA A 86 -4.69 -1.34 1.79
N LEU A 87 -5.64 -1.31 2.71
CA LEU A 87 -6.54 -0.18 2.81
C LEU A 87 -5.77 1.10 3.17
N ALA A 88 -4.84 1.00 4.11
CA ALA A 88 -4.06 2.16 4.51
C ALA A 88 -3.23 2.69 3.34
N TYR A 89 -2.61 1.78 2.58
CA TYR A 89 -1.75 2.19 1.48
C TYR A 89 -2.57 2.80 0.34
N ILE A 90 -3.76 2.24 0.09
CA ILE A 90 -4.64 2.79 -0.94
C ILE A 90 -5.13 4.17 -0.53
N ASP A 91 -5.52 4.32 0.73
CA ASP A 91 -5.98 5.62 1.21
C ASP A 91 -4.88 6.67 1.10
N ASP A 92 -3.65 6.30 1.44
CA ASP A 92 -2.53 7.22 1.32
C ASP A 92 -2.29 7.60 -0.13
N ALA A 93 -2.36 6.63 -1.03
CA ALA A 93 -2.14 6.90 -2.45
C ALA A 93 -3.22 7.82 -3.01
N ARG A 94 -4.45 7.60 -2.60
CA ARG A 94 -5.55 8.45 -3.06
C ARG A 94 -5.42 9.86 -2.53
N ARG A 95 -5.01 9.98 -1.28
CA ARG A 95 -4.77 11.31 -0.71
C ARG A 95 -3.65 12.02 -1.41
N GLU A 96 -2.60 11.29 -1.75
CA GLU A 96 -1.47 11.89 -2.44
C GLU A 96 -1.86 12.35 -3.84
N LYS A 97 -2.65 11.54 -4.53
CA LYS A 97 -3.13 11.94 -5.85
C LYS A 97 -4.02 13.17 -5.78
N ALA A 98 -4.86 13.24 -4.77
CA ALA A 98 -5.71 14.42 -4.59
C ALA A 98 -4.89 15.67 -4.33
N LYS A 99 -3.82 15.52 -3.55
CA LYS A 99 -2.93 16.64 -3.30
C LYS A 99 -2.24 17.10 -4.56
N GLN A 100 -1.75 16.18 -5.35
CA GLN A 100 -1.08 16.51 -6.59
C GLN A 100 -2.04 17.19 -7.56
N ALA A 101 -3.26 16.70 -7.63
CA ALA A 101 -4.26 17.31 -8.48
C ALA A 101 -4.56 18.74 -8.05
N LYS A 102 -4.64 18.97 -6.74
CA LYS A 102 -4.86 20.29 -6.22
C LYS A 102 -3.72 21.23 -6.56
N GLN A 103 -2.51 20.76 -6.45
CA GLN A 103 -1.34 21.58 -6.77
C GLN A 103 -1.32 21.95 -8.23
N VAL A 104 -1.61 21.00 -9.10
CA VAL A 104 -1.64 21.27 -10.53
C VAL A 104 -2.74 22.27 -10.84
N PHE A 105 -3.88 22.09 -10.20
CA PHE A 105 -4.99 22.99 -10.41
C PHE A 105 -4.64 24.41 -9.96
N SER A 106 -4.00 24.54 -8.82
CA SER A 106 -3.61 25.85 -8.31
C SER A 106 -2.63 26.54 -9.23
N ILE A 107 -1.66 25.80 -9.74
CA ILE A 107 -0.69 26.34 -10.65
C ILE A 107 -1.36 26.73 -11.95
N GLY A 108 -2.23 25.85 -12.44
CA GLY A 108 -2.89 26.08 -13.70
C GLY A 108 -3.99 27.11 -13.64
N ALA A 109 -4.47 27.42 -12.46
CA ALA A 109 -5.58 28.36 -12.32
C ALA A 109 -5.22 29.72 -12.86
N GLY A 110 -3.96 30.02 -12.83
CA GLY A 110 -3.56 31.31 -13.39
C GLY A 110 -3.38 31.22 -14.88
N SER A 111 -3.44 30.07 -15.47
CA SER A 111 -3.19 29.92 -16.87
C SER A 111 -4.45 29.89 -17.67
N TYR A 112 -5.17 28.87 -17.65
CA TYR A 112 -6.41 28.80 -18.35
C TYR A 112 -7.01 27.42 -18.23
N SER A 113 -8.14 27.26 -18.88
CA SER A 113 -8.98 26.08 -18.66
C SER A 113 -8.40 24.79 -19.14
N ALA A 114 -7.49 24.81 -20.06
CA ALA A 114 -6.93 23.56 -20.56
C ALA A 114 -6.28 22.77 -19.43
N SER A 115 -5.59 23.48 -18.55
CA SER A 115 -4.98 22.83 -17.42
C SER A 115 -6.02 22.28 -16.48
N SER A 116 -7.08 23.04 -16.27
CA SER A 116 -8.15 22.58 -15.40
C SER A 116 -8.78 21.33 -15.95
N GLU A 117 -8.94 21.29 -17.23
CA GLU A 117 -9.56 20.15 -17.85
C GLU A 117 -8.68 18.92 -17.72
N ALA A 118 -7.39 19.09 -17.89
CA ALA A 118 -6.48 17.98 -17.75
C ALA A 118 -6.52 17.41 -16.33
N VAL A 119 -6.53 18.30 -15.35
CA VAL A 119 -6.62 17.87 -13.97
C VAL A 119 -7.92 17.11 -13.73
N TYR A 120 -8.97 17.63 -14.28
CA TYR A 120 -10.26 17.03 -14.09
C TYR A 120 -10.31 15.62 -14.66
N ASN A 121 -9.67 15.42 -15.79
CA ASN A 121 -9.70 14.14 -16.45
C ASN A 121 -8.78 13.11 -15.84
N TYR A 122 -7.90 13.55 -14.95
CA TYR A 122 -7.01 12.64 -14.37
C TYR A 122 -7.53 11.93 -13.19
N GLY A 123 -8.74 11.64 -13.15
CA GLY A 123 -9.20 10.86 -12.11
C GLY A 123 -9.43 11.55 -10.88
N ILE A 124 -9.76 12.70 -11.02
CA ILE A 124 -10.17 13.35 -9.86
C ILE A 124 -11.56 12.91 -9.60
N ASP A 125 -11.94 11.88 -10.20
CA ASP A 125 -13.17 11.23 -9.93
C ASP A 125 -13.21 10.95 -8.46
N PRO A 126 -14.15 11.47 -7.73
CA PRO A 126 -14.22 11.29 -6.28
C PRO A 126 -14.28 9.84 -5.86
N ASP A 127 -14.81 9.00 -6.71
CA ASP A 127 -14.92 7.61 -6.36
C ASP A 127 -13.58 6.95 -6.35
N ASP A 128 -12.64 7.51 -7.07
CA ASP A 128 -11.31 6.97 -7.10
C ASP A 128 -10.44 7.59 -6.05
N LEU A 129 -10.88 8.62 -5.46
CA LEU A 129 -10.12 9.31 -4.43
C LEU A 129 -10.67 9.00 -3.04
#